data_44d6a08baab73de80d7fee39a0e10db3
#
_entry.id   44d6a08baab73de80d7fee39a0e10db3
#
_cell.length_a   1.000
_cell.length_b   1.000
_cell.length_c   1.000
_cell.angle_alpha   90.00
_cell.angle_beta   90.00
_cell.angle_gamma   90.00
#
_symmetry.space_group_name_H-M   'P 1'
#
loop_
_entity.id
_entity.type
_entity.pdbx_description
1 polymer ?
#
loop_
_entity_poly.entity_id
_entity_poly.type
_entity_poly.pdbx_seq_one_letter_code
_entity_poly.pdbx_strand_id
1 'polypeptide(L)'
;FAQFWYHTRHIGKLGLLEYIIVTPSHHRVHHAINPEYIDKNHSQIFIIWDKLFGTFQEELPNVPPVYGITRPAHTWNPIKINFQHLWLLIKDAWRTKNWKDKFLIWFKPTGWRPADVEEKYPVEKISDPYHFEKYDPKVSRWVEVWSWIQMFVLLLMLTYFFGNIASIGLPGIFYYGIFVFMMVYAYTELMDGNPLSGIYETLKNLFGAGIIVYTGDWFGIAAQYAWALPAILGYLFVSTLVTAVLAWDQYKNEMNARPDTIIS
;
A
#
# COMPACT_ATOMS: atom_id res chain seq x y z
N PHE A 1 16.21 10.41 -5.14
CA PHE A 1 16.68 9.93 -6.45
C PHE A 1 17.40 8.59 -6.34
N ALA A 2 18.36 8.42 -5.41
CA ALA A 2 19.10 7.19 -5.21
C ALA A 2 18.19 5.96 -5.01
N GLN A 3 17.14 6.07 -4.20
CA GLN A 3 16.19 4.99 -3.97
C GLN A 3 15.39 4.58 -5.20
N PHE A 4 15.28 5.42 -6.21
CA PHE A 4 14.57 5.08 -7.45
C PHE A 4 15.44 4.24 -8.39
N TRP A 5 16.71 4.62 -8.59
CA TRP A 5 17.55 3.98 -9.61
C TRP A 5 17.96 2.54 -9.30
N TYR A 6 18.05 2.14 -8.04
CA TYR A 6 18.45 0.77 -7.70
C TYR A 6 17.28 -0.23 -7.59
N HIS A 7 16.02 0.24 -7.68
CA HIS A 7 14.86 -0.65 -7.81
C HIS A 7 14.66 -1.11 -9.26
N THR A 8 15.65 -1.81 -9.82
CA THR A 8 15.60 -2.29 -11.19
C THR A 8 16.26 -3.65 -11.36
N ARG A 9 15.75 -4.43 -12.32
CA ARG A 9 16.37 -5.68 -12.80
C ARG A 9 17.25 -5.47 -14.02
N HIS A 10 17.19 -4.29 -14.65
CA HIS A 10 17.92 -4.03 -15.91
C HIS A 10 19.39 -3.68 -15.72
N ILE A 11 19.81 -3.36 -14.51
CA ILE A 11 21.19 -3.05 -14.18
C ILE A 11 21.80 -4.25 -13.43
N GLY A 12 22.84 -4.86 -13.99
CA GLY A 12 23.60 -5.93 -13.38
C GLY A 12 24.61 -5.42 -12.35
N LYS A 13 25.68 -6.19 -12.13
CA LYS A 13 26.77 -5.80 -11.24
C LYS A 13 27.56 -4.61 -11.79
N LEU A 14 27.91 -3.67 -10.93
CA LEU A 14 28.60 -2.44 -11.28
C LEU A 14 30.13 -2.45 -10.93
N GLY A 15 30.71 -3.63 -10.79
CA GLY A 15 32.14 -3.81 -10.58
C GLY A 15 32.64 -3.16 -9.29
N LEU A 16 33.63 -2.25 -9.39
CA LEU A 16 34.27 -1.63 -8.21
C LEU A 16 33.29 -0.84 -7.31
N LEU A 17 32.20 -0.33 -7.86
CA LEU A 17 31.22 0.41 -7.07
C LEU A 17 30.53 -0.47 -6.02
N GLU A 18 30.41 -1.77 -6.27
CA GLU A 18 29.80 -2.73 -5.33
C GLU A 18 30.63 -2.99 -4.06
N TYR A 19 31.83 -2.48 -4.00
CA TYR A 19 32.63 -2.53 -2.78
C TYR A 19 32.28 -1.41 -1.80
N ILE A 20 31.73 -0.30 -2.29
CA ILE A 20 31.56 0.94 -1.53
C ILE A 20 30.09 1.32 -1.37
N ILE A 21 29.32 1.32 -2.46
CA ILE A 21 27.94 1.77 -2.45
C ILE A 21 26.94 0.62 -2.65
N VAL A 22 25.70 0.85 -2.21
CA VAL A 22 24.58 -0.04 -2.52
C VAL A 22 24.23 0.11 -4.01
N THR A 23 24.21 -1.01 -4.71
CA THR A 23 23.89 -1.10 -6.13
C THR A 23 22.57 -1.82 -6.33
N PRO A 24 21.99 -1.84 -7.55
CA PRO A 24 20.77 -2.60 -7.82
C PRO A 24 20.88 -4.08 -7.45
N SER A 25 22.03 -4.73 -7.61
CA SER A 25 22.21 -6.14 -7.21
C SER A 25 22.10 -6.33 -5.70
N HIS A 26 22.70 -5.45 -4.91
CA HIS A 26 22.58 -5.48 -3.44
C HIS A 26 21.16 -5.23 -2.97
N HIS A 27 20.47 -4.31 -3.63
CA HIS A 27 19.12 -3.92 -3.27
C HIS A 27 18.08 -4.98 -3.63
N ARG A 28 18.30 -5.74 -4.71
CA ARG A 28 17.49 -6.93 -5.03
C ARG A 28 17.58 -8.00 -3.94
N VAL A 29 18.77 -8.23 -3.39
CA VAL A 29 18.97 -9.12 -2.23
C VAL A 29 18.23 -8.60 -1.00
N HIS A 30 18.30 -7.29 -0.73
CA HIS A 30 17.59 -6.67 0.39
C HIS A 30 16.06 -6.91 0.34
N HIS A 31 15.47 -6.89 -0.85
CA HIS A 31 14.03 -7.10 -1.05
C HIS A 31 13.61 -8.57 -1.21
N ALA A 32 14.56 -9.50 -1.12
CA ALA A 32 14.27 -10.91 -1.32
C ALA A 32 13.97 -11.62 0.01
N ILE A 33 13.04 -12.59 -0.07
CA ILE A 33 12.61 -13.42 1.06
C ILE A 33 13.13 -14.85 1.00
N ASN A 34 13.96 -15.18 0.01
CA ASN A 34 14.62 -16.48 -0.05
C ASN A 34 15.52 -16.69 1.19
N PRO A 35 15.68 -17.92 1.67
CA PRO A 35 16.55 -18.22 2.83
C PRO A 35 17.97 -17.69 2.68
N GLU A 36 18.51 -17.65 1.46
CA GLU A 36 19.86 -17.17 1.16
C GLU A 36 20.02 -15.65 1.32
N TYR A 37 18.90 -14.90 1.22
CA TYR A 37 18.90 -13.43 1.17
C TYR A 37 18.19 -12.77 2.34
N ILE A 38 17.41 -13.53 3.11
CA ILE A 38 16.64 -12.97 4.22
C ILE A 38 17.56 -12.27 5.22
N ASP A 39 17.15 -11.09 5.68
CA ASP A 39 17.88 -10.25 6.64
C ASP A 39 19.32 -9.88 6.19
N LYS A 40 19.47 -9.60 4.89
CA LYS A 40 20.73 -9.14 4.30
C LYS A 40 20.63 -7.74 3.71
N ASN A 41 21.80 -7.09 3.56
CA ASN A 41 21.99 -5.80 2.88
C ASN A 41 21.07 -4.69 3.38
N HIS A 42 21.15 -4.34 4.67
CA HIS A 42 20.30 -3.32 5.30
C HIS A 42 20.71 -1.87 4.98
N SER A 43 21.89 -1.65 4.46
CA SER A 43 22.42 -0.32 4.17
C SER A 43 21.69 0.34 3.01
N GLN A 44 21.50 1.67 3.11
CA GLN A 44 20.84 2.44 2.04
C GLN A 44 21.82 3.04 1.03
N ILE A 45 23.02 3.45 1.46
CA ILE A 45 23.98 4.17 0.61
C ILE A 45 25.31 3.42 0.55
N PHE A 46 25.90 3.09 1.69
CA PHE A 46 27.22 2.47 1.76
C PHE A 46 27.14 1.01 2.19
N ILE A 47 27.39 0.10 1.27
CA ILE A 47 27.39 -1.36 1.53
C ILE A 47 28.50 -1.79 2.50
N ILE A 48 29.46 -0.92 2.77
CA ILE A 48 30.54 -1.14 3.72
C ILE A 48 30.00 -1.50 5.11
N TRP A 49 28.88 -0.91 5.50
CA TRP A 49 28.26 -1.20 6.79
C TRP A 49 27.80 -2.65 6.90
N ASP A 50 27.18 -3.19 5.84
CA ASP A 50 26.75 -4.60 5.83
C ASP A 50 27.94 -5.54 5.89
N LYS A 51 29.06 -5.20 5.23
CA LYS A 51 30.30 -5.97 5.29
C LYS A 51 30.90 -5.93 6.70
N LEU A 52 30.89 -4.77 7.35
CA LEU A 52 31.42 -4.59 8.70
C LEU A 52 30.58 -5.35 9.75
N PHE A 53 29.26 -5.34 9.61
CA PHE A 53 28.35 -5.98 10.57
C PHE A 53 27.96 -7.43 10.20
N GLY A 54 28.51 -7.98 9.10
CA GLY A 54 28.27 -9.37 8.71
C GLY A 54 26.89 -9.64 8.09
N THR A 55 26.17 -8.60 7.69
CA THR A 55 24.87 -8.68 7.02
C THR A 55 24.97 -8.66 5.49
N PHE A 56 26.18 -8.55 4.95
CA PHE A 56 26.40 -8.51 3.50
C PHE A 56 26.12 -9.87 2.86
N GLN A 57 25.39 -9.82 1.73
CA GLN A 57 25.20 -10.95 0.83
C GLN A 57 25.22 -10.46 -0.62
N GLU A 58 26.04 -11.08 -1.43
CA GLU A 58 26.08 -10.88 -2.87
C GLU A 58 24.90 -11.58 -3.55
N GLU A 59 24.36 -11.01 -4.62
CA GLU A 59 23.37 -11.69 -5.45
C GLU A 59 24.02 -12.90 -6.15
N LEU A 60 23.49 -14.09 -5.87
CA LEU A 60 24.04 -15.36 -6.36
C LEU A 60 23.58 -15.62 -7.80
N PRO A 61 24.46 -16.07 -8.71
CA PRO A 61 24.12 -16.25 -10.13
C PRO A 61 22.99 -17.24 -10.38
N ASN A 62 22.87 -18.28 -9.54
CA ASN A 62 21.91 -19.37 -9.71
C ASN A 62 20.73 -19.32 -8.75
N VAL A 63 20.61 -18.26 -7.95
CA VAL A 63 19.53 -18.09 -6.98
C VAL A 63 18.82 -16.75 -7.25
N PRO A 64 17.79 -16.75 -8.10
CA PRO A 64 17.07 -15.52 -8.40
C PRO A 64 16.34 -14.99 -7.15
N PRO A 65 16.37 -13.68 -6.91
CA PRO A 65 15.64 -13.08 -5.80
C PRO A 65 14.12 -13.27 -5.94
N VAL A 66 13.50 -13.78 -4.89
CA VAL A 66 12.05 -13.85 -4.75
C VAL A 66 11.60 -12.69 -3.88
N TYR A 67 10.97 -11.70 -4.51
CA TYR A 67 10.57 -10.46 -3.82
C TYR A 67 9.30 -10.62 -3.02
N GLY A 68 9.29 -10.04 -1.83
CA GLY A 68 8.13 -10.04 -0.96
C GLY A 68 8.45 -9.66 0.47
N ILE A 69 7.49 -9.96 1.34
CA ILE A 69 7.64 -9.91 2.79
C ILE A 69 7.22 -11.26 3.35
N THR A 70 7.85 -11.70 4.42
CA THR A 70 7.60 -13.03 5.02
C THR A 70 6.17 -13.20 5.55
N ARG A 71 5.48 -12.11 5.83
CA ARG A 71 4.07 -12.07 6.20
C ARG A 71 3.28 -11.35 5.12
N PRO A 72 2.48 -12.04 4.30
CA PRO A 72 1.74 -11.42 3.22
C PRO A 72 0.73 -10.39 3.72
N ALA A 73 0.58 -9.30 2.95
CA ALA A 73 -0.31 -8.20 3.32
C ALA A 73 -1.78 -8.48 2.97
N HIS A 74 -2.03 -9.27 1.93
CA HIS A 74 -3.36 -9.60 1.40
C HIS A 74 -4.27 -8.38 1.19
N THR A 75 -3.71 -7.29 0.70
CA THR A 75 -4.44 -6.07 0.38
C THR A 75 -3.63 -5.17 -0.54
N TRP A 76 -4.29 -4.44 -1.44
CA TRP A 76 -3.73 -3.34 -2.21
C TRP A 76 -3.79 -2.00 -1.46
N ASN A 77 -4.53 -1.95 -0.33
CA ASN A 77 -4.71 -0.72 0.43
C ASN A 77 -3.42 -0.31 1.15
N PRO A 78 -2.76 0.80 0.75
CA PRO A 78 -1.49 1.22 1.30
C PRO A 78 -1.57 1.56 2.79
N ILE A 79 -2.75 1.97 3.28
CA ILE A 79 -2.95 2.26 4.70
C ILE A 79 -2.92 0.97 5.51
N LYS A 80 -3.68 -0.04 5.06
CA LYS A 80 -3.65 -1.36 5.70
C LYS A 80 -2.24 -1.94 5.69
N ILE A 81 -1.54 -1.86 4.57
CA ILE A 81 -0.15 -2.33 4.44
C ILE A 81 0.77 -1.62 5.45
N ASN A 82 0.71 -0.30 5.54
CA ASN A 82 1.59 0.47 6.43
C ASN A 82 1.27 0.25 7.91
N PHE A 83 0.01 0.07 8.28
CA PHE A 83 -0.40 -0.05 9.67
C PHE A 83 -0.62 -1.49 10.16
N GLN A 84 -0.53 -2.51 9.29
CA GLN A 84 -0.81 -3.90 9.65
C GLN A 84 0.09 -4.42 10.79
N HIS A 85 1.37 -4.03 10.81
CA HIS A 85 2.29 -4.44 11.86
C HIS A 85 1.97 -3.74 13.19
N LEU A 86 1.78 -2.43 13.18
CA LEU A 86 1.36 -1.69 14.37
C LEU A 86 0.04 -2.23 14.93
N TRP A 87 -0.91 -2.52 14.05
CA TRP A 87 -2.19 -3.10 14.44
C TRP A 87 -2.04 -4.50 15.06
N LEU A 88 -1.09 -5.31 14.56
CA LEU A 88 -0.77 -6.60 15.17
C LEU A 88 -0.21 -6.40 16.58
N LEU A 89 0.77 -5.50 16.76
CA LEU A 89 1.34 -5.20 18.08
C LEU A 89 0.26 -4.76 19.10
N ILE A 90 -0.64 -3.87 18.70
CA ILE A 90 -1.76 -3.42 19.52
C ILE A 90 -2.65 -4.60 19.92
N LYS A 91 -3.04 -5.45 18.95
CA LYS A 91 -3.87 -6.62 19.22
C LYS A 91 -3.17 -7.62 20.14
N ASP A 92 -1.90 -7.88 19.93
CA ASP A 92 -1.12 -8.83 20.73
C ASP A 92 -0.89 -8.31 22.15
N ALA A 93 -0.59 -7.03 22.33
CA ALA A 93 -0.51 -6.38 23.63
C ALA A 93 -1.85 -6.45 24.39
N TRP A 94 -2.98 -6.32 23.68
CA TRP A 94 -4.31 -6.45 24.29
C TRP A 94 -4.62 -7.89 24.70
N ARG A 95 -4.30 -8.85 23.85
CA ARG A 95 -4.66 -10.28 24.00
C ARG A 95 -3.84 -11.03 25.03
N THR A 96 -2.54 -10.71 25.18
CA THR A 96 -1.69 -11.42 26.14
C THR A 96 -2.17 -11.24 27.57
N LYS A 97 -2.14 -12.34 28.34
CA LYS A 97 -2.44 -12.34 29.77
C LYS A 97 -1.25 -11.87 30.61
N ASN A 98 -0.04 -11.89 30.04
CA ASN A 98 1.18 -11.51 30.72
C ASN A 98 1.37 -9.99 30.71
N TRP A 99 1.29 -9.37 31.88
CA TRP A 99 1.48 -7.91 32.00
C TRP A 99 2.86 -7.41 31.58
N LYS A 100 3.91 -8.20 31.77
CA LYS A 100 5.25 -7.85 31.29
C LYS A 100 5.29 -7.79 29.77
N ASP A 101 4.67 -8.73 29.12
CA ASP A 101 4.66 -8.83 27.65
C ASP A 101 3.85 -7.72 26.99
N LYS A 102 2.81 -7.18 27.68
CA LYS A 102 2.07 -6.00 27.22
C LYS A 102 2.98 -4.78 27.00
N PHE A 103 4.03 -4.64 27.82
CA PHE A 103 5.00 -3.56 27.71
C PHE A 103 6.23 -3.96 26.88
N LEU A 104 6.71 -5.17 27.02
CA LEU A 104 7.92 -5.64 26.34
C LEU A 104 7.75 -5.71 24.81
N ILE A 105 6.55 -6.00 24.31
CA ILE A 105 6.26 -6.11 22.87
C ILE A 105 6.69 -4.88 22.06
N TRP A 106 6.68 -3.71 22.67
CA TRP A 106 7.07 -2.45 22.05
C TRP A 106 8.59 -2.26 21.89
N PHE A 107 9.39 -3.06 22.61
CA PHE A 107 10.84 -2.97 22.68
C PHE A 107 11.56 -4.23 22.20
N LYS A 108 10.81 -5.28 21.91
CA LYS A 108 11.36 -6.55 21.40
C LYS A 108 11.67 -6.44 19.89
N PRO A 109 12.58 -7.30 19.39
CA PRO A 109 12.87 -7.37 17.96
C PRO A 109 11.60 -7.58 17.13
N THR A 110 11.59 -7.04 15.90
CA THR A 110 10.50 -7.21 14.94
C THR A 110 10.17 -8.71 14.75
N GLY A 111 8.88 -9.04 14.82
CA GLY A 111 8.43 -10.43 14.71
C GLY A 111 8.31 -11.19 16.02
N TRP A 112 8.83 -10.66 17.15
CA TRP A 112 8.59 -11.24 18.45
C TRP A 112 7.12 -11.08 18.86
N ARG A 113 6.56 -12.13 19.45
CA ARG A 113 5.17 -12.15 19.96
C ARG A 113 5.13 -12.83 21.33
N PRO A 114 4.19 -12.46 22.23
CA PRO A 114 3.95 -13.21 23.46
C PRO A 114 3.58 -14.67 23.15
N ALA A 115 4.15 -15.63 23.87
CA ALA A 115 3.98 -17.05 23.58
C ALA A 115 2.50 -17.51 23.65
N ASP A 116 1.74 -17.01 24.62
CA ASP A 116 0.31 -17.30 24.78
C ASP A 116 -0.55 -16.75 23.62
N VAL A 117 -0.10 -15.67 22.97
CA VAL A 117 -0.77 -15.07 21.82
C VAL A 117 -0.32 -15.75 20.52
N GLU A 118 0.94 -16.08 20.39
CA GLU A 118 1.47 -16.77 19.21
C GLU A 118 0.84 -18.15 19.04
N GLU A 119 0.68 -18.89 20.12
CA GLU A 119 0.02 -20.20 20.12
C GLU A 119 -1.48 -20.09 19.75
N LYS A 120 -2.20 -19.16 20.37
CA LYS A 120 -3.65 -19.05 20.19
C LYS A 120 -4.08 -18.32 18.92
N TYR A 121 -3.25 -17.40 18.43
CA TYR A 121 -3.53 -16.53 17.29
C TYR A 121 -2.33 -16.55 16.34
N PRO A 122 -2.04 -17.69 15.69
CA PRO A 122 -0.93 -17.78 14.75
C PRO A 122 -1.09 -16.76 13.63
N VAL A 123 0.02 -16.25 13.13
CA VAL A 123 0.07 -15.32 12.00
C VAL A 123 0.56 -16.08 10.78
N GLU A 124 -0.13 -15.90 9.68
CA GLU A 124 0.31 -16.46 8.41
C GLU A 124 1.71 -15.97 8.05
N LYS A 125 2.59 -16.92 7.72
CA LYS A 125 3.93 -16.65 7.22
C LYS A 125 4.15 -17.51 5.96
N ILE A 126 4.89 -16.96 5.00
CA ILE A 126 5.29 -17.70 3.82
C ILE A 126 6.30 -18.76 4.26
N SER A 127 5.92 -20.02 4.14
CA SER A 127 6.77 -21.18 4.49
C SER A 127 7.73 -21.55 3.36
N ASP A 128 7.27 -21.44 2.11
CA ASP A 128 8.07 -21.71 0.91
C ASP A 128 8.08 -20.47 -0.01
N PRO A 129 9.16 -19.67 0.01
CA PRO A 129 9.28 -18.50 -0.85
C PRO A 129 9.26 -18.80 -2.34
N TYR A 130 9.62 -20.03 -2.73
CA TYR A 130 9.72 -20.39 -4.16
C TYR A 130 8.38 -20.82 -4.77
N HIS A 131 7.41 -21.24 -3.94
CA HIS A 131 6.13 -21.79 -4.38
C HIS A 131 4.91 -21.11 -3.72
N PHE A 132 5.01 -19.85 -3.28
CA PHE A 132 3.86 -19.15 -2.76
C PHE A 132 3.11 -18.37 -3.85
N GLU A 133 1.80 -18.31 -3.74
CA GLU A 133 0.97 -17.47 -4.60
C GLU A 133 0.98 -16.01 -4.09
N LYS A 134 1.29 -15.09 -4.99
CA LYS A 134 1.18 -13.66 -4.70
C LYS A 134 -0.29 -13.26 -4.63
N TYR A 135 -0.56 -12.29 -3.76
CA TYR A 135 -1.90 -11.73 -3.64
C TYR A 135 -2.36 -11.14 -4.98
N ASP A 136 -3.43 -11.70 -5.52
CA ASP A 136 -4.03 -11.31 -6.79
C ASP A 136 -5.55 -11.60 -6.74
N PRO A 137 -6.34 -10.71 -6.09
CA PRO A 137 -7.78 -10.90 -5.97
C PRO A 137 -8.42 -10.89 -7.36
N LYS A 138 -9.30 -11.86 -7.60
CA LYS A 138 -10.01 -11.99 -8.87
C LYS A 138 -11.15 -10.96 -8.91
N VAL A 139 -10.88 -9.85 -9.56
CA VAL A 139 -11.87 -8.78 -9.79
C VAL A 139 -12.31 -8.78 -11.27
N SER A 140 -13.44 -8.12 -11.56
CA SER A 140 -13.88 -8.00 -12.94
C SER A 140 -12.96 -7.07 -13.74
N ARG A 141 -12.86 -7.28 -15.04
CA ARG A 141 -12.10 -6.40 -15.96
C ARG A 141 -12.55 -4.93 -15.84
N TRP A 142 -13.81 -4.68 -15.53
CA TRP A 142 -14.32 -3.32 -15.36
C TRP A 142 -13.78 -2.65 -14.10
N VAL A 143 -13.57 -3.41 -13.02
CA VAL A 143 -12.89 -2.92 -11.82
C VAL A 143 -11.43 -2.57 -12.13
N GLU A 144 -10.72 -3.40 -12.88
CA GLU A 144 -9.35 -3.10 -13.32
C GLU A 144 -9.29 -1.80 -14.13
N VAL A 145 -10.11 -1.69 -15.18
CA VAL A 145 -10.16 -0.48 -16.03
C VAL A 145 -10.51 0.76 -15.21
N TRP A 146 -11.50 0.64 -14.32
CA TRP A 146 -11.92 1.75 -13.47
C TRP A 146 -10.81 2.18 -12.51
N SER A 147 -10.10 1.22 -11.92
CA SER A 147 -8.97 1.51 -11.02
C SER A 147 -7.83 2.23 -11.75
N TRP A 148 -7.54 1.86 -13.00
CA TRP A 148 -6.60 2.61 -13.85
C TRP A 148 -7.07 4.04 -14.11
N ILE A 149 -8.35 4.26 -14.39
CA ILE A 149 -8.92 5.61 -14.56
C ILE A 149 -8.77 6.41 -13.27
N GLN A 150 -9.12 5.83 -12.11
CA GLN A 150 -8.96 6.47 -10.80
C GLN A 150 -7.51 6.86 -10.52
N MET A 151 -6.56 5.96 -10.81
CA MET A 151 -5.14 6.24 -10.66
C MET A 151 -4.68 7.38 -11.57
N PHE A 152 -5.15 7.42 -12.83
CA PHE A 152 -4.81 8.49 -13.74
C PHE A 152 -5.37 9.85 -13.28
N VAL A 153 -6.64 9.89 -12.82
CA VAL A 153 -7.23 11.11 -12.24
C VAL A 153 -6.45 11.54 -10.99
N LEU A 154 -6.05 10.59 -10.14
CA LEU A 154 -5.20 10.86 -8.98
C LEU A 154 -3.89 11.54 -9.38
N LEU A 155 -3.20 11.03 -10.42
CA LEU A 155 -1.96 11.64 -10.91
C LEU A 155 -2.15 13.07 -11.41
N LEU A 156 -3.26 13.36 -12.11
CA LEU A 156 -3.61 14.71 -12.52
C LEU A 156 -3.85 15.62 -11.32
N MET A 157 -4.58 15.14 -10.30
CA MET A 157 -4.86 15.89 -9.08
C MET A 157 -3.57 16.16 -8.29
N LEU A 158 -2.67 15.17 -8.17
CA LEU A 158 -1.37 15.35 -7.52
C LEU A 158 -0.48 16.34 -8.29
N THR A 159 -0.48 16.29 -9.62
CA THR A 159 0.27 17.24 -10.44
C THR A 159 -0.21 18.69 -10.19
N TYR A 160 -1.53 18.91 -10.17
CA TYR A 160 -2.09 20.20 -9.81
C TYR A 160 -1.72 20.60 -8.38
N PHE A 161 -1.87 19.70 -7.41
CA PHE A 161 -1.55 19.95 -6.01
C PHE A 161 -0.11 20.42 -5.81
N PHE A 162 0.86 19.66 -6.32
CA PHE A 162 2.28 20.01 -6.16
C PHE A 162 2.66 21.28 -6.93
N GLY A 163 2.05 21.52 -8.10
CA GLY A 163 2.27 22.73 -8.86
C GLY A 163 1.72 24.00 -8.19
N ASN A 164 0.73 23.86 -7.32
CA ASN A 164 0.01 24.97 -6.69
C ASN A 164 0.10 24.98 -5.14
N ILE A 165 0.97 24.17 -4.54
CA ILE A 165 1.02 23.97 -3.09
C ILE A 165 1.19 25.28 -2.31
N ALA A 166 1.98 26.23 -2.83
CA ALA A 166 2.21 27.51 -2.19
C ALA A 166 0.96 28.41 -2.20
N SER A 167 0.18 28.39 -3.29
CA SER A 167 -1.06 29.17 -3.42
C SER A 167 -2.24 28.55 -2.69
N ILE A 168 -2.28 27.21 -2.60
CA ILE A 168 -3.29 26.49 -1.82
C ILE A 168 -3.14 26.81 -0.35
N GLY A 169 -1.91 26.86 0.17
CA GLY A 169 -1.60 27.28 1.55
C GLY A 169 -2.31 26.47 2.64
N LEU A 170 -2.16 26.91 3.88
CA LEU A 170 -2.84 26.32 5.04
C LEU A 170 -4.21 26.98 5.26
N PRO A 171 -5.28 26.22 5.62
CA PRO A 171 -5.32 24.77 5.85
C PRO A 171 -5.60 23.94 4.57
N GLY A 172 -5.66 24.58 3.39
CA GLY A 172 -6.06 23.96 2.12
C GLY A 172 -5.24 22.71 1.78
N ILE A 173 -3.92 22.74 2.05
CA ILE A 173 -3.01 21.62 1.84
C ILE A 173 -3.51 20.35 2.58
N PHE A 174 -3.98 20.48 3.82
CA PHE A 174 -4.51 19.35 4.59
C PHE A 174 -5.82 18.83 4.02
N TYR A 175 -6.74 19.71 3.61
CA TYR A 175 -8.01 19.28 3.01
C TYR A 175 -7.77 18.56 1.68
N TYR A 176 -6.85 19.07 0.87
CA TYR A 176 -6.47 18.41 -0.38
C TYR A 176 -5.83 17.04 -0.10
N GLY A 177 -4.90 16.98 0.85
CA GLY A 177 -4.24 15.73 1.26
C GLY A 177 -5.22 14.68 1.78
N ILE A 178 -6.20 15.08 2.59
CA ILE A 178 -7.27 14.19 3.07
C ILE A 178 -8.09 13.65 1.89
N PHE A 179 -8.45 14.49 0.92
CA PHE A 179 -9.17 14.04 -0.25
C PHE A 179 -8.37 13.01 -1.06
N VAL A 180 -7.09 13.28 -1.31
CA VAL A 180 -6.17 12.35 -1.98
C VAL A 180 -6.06 11.02 -1.22
N PHE A 181 -5.92 11.10 0.10
CA PHE A 181 -5.88 9.93 0.96
C PHE A 181 -7.15 9.08 0.86
N MET A 182 -8.33 9.72 0.94
CA MET A 182 -9.62 9.04 0.78
C MET A 182 -9.77 8.43 -0.61
N MET A 183 -9.25 9.10 -1.64
CA MET A 183 -9.29 8.61 -3.01
C MET A 183 -8.48 7.32 -3.17
N VAL A 184 -7.23 7.31 -2.68
CA VAL A 184 -6.37 6.12 -2.69
C VAL A 184 -7.03 4.99 -1.90
N TYR A 185 -7.57 5.28 -0.72
CA TYR A 185 -8.26 4.30 0.10
C TYR A 185 -9.46 3.67 -0.65
N ALA A 186 -10.34 4.49 -1.22
CA ALA A 186 -11.57 4.01 -1.84
C ALA A 186 -11.32 3.09 -3.04
N TYR A 187 -10.44 3.48 -3.99
CA TYR A 187 -10.22 2.64 -5.17
C TYR A 187 -9.38 1.40 -4.86
N THR A 188 -8.48 1.44 -3.88
CA THR A 188 -7.73 0.24 -3.48
C THR A 188 -8.62 -0.75 -2.72
N GLU A 189 -9.60 -0.31 -1.94
CA GLU A 189 -10.63 -1.18 -1.36
C GLU A 189 -11.51 -1.82 -2.44
N LEU A 190 -11.80 -1.11 -3.53
CA LEU A 190 -12.50 -1.69 -4.68
C LEU A 190 -11.65 -2.78 -5.36
N MET A 191 -10.33 -2.55 -5.50
CA MET A 191 -9.39 -3.55 -6.02
C MET A 191 -9.27 -4.79 -5.12
N ASP A 192 -9.46 -4.62 -3.82
CA ASP A 192 -9.49 -5.73 -2.85
C ASP A 192 -10.83 -6.49 -2.83
N GLY A 193 -11.80 -6.09 -3.66
CA GLY A 193 -13.13 -6.71 -3.70
C GLY A 193 -14.04 -6.29 -2.53
N ASN A 194 -13.68 -5.25 -1.76
CA ASN A 194 -14.45 -4.87 -0.58
C ASN A 194 -15.83 -4.28 -0.97
N PRO A 195 -16.95 -4.88 -0.53
CA PRO A 195 -18.30 -4.38 -0.85
C PRO A 195 -18.58 -2.98 -0.31
N LEU A 196 -17.84 -2.52 0.69
CA LEU A 196 -17.97 -1.17 1.25
C LEU A 196 -17.26 -0.10 0.43
N SER A 197 -16.54 -0.46 -0.63
CA SER A 197 -15.79 0.49 -1.47
C SER A 197 -16.69 1.59 -2.06
N GLY A 198 -17.94 1.29 -2.40
CA GLY A 198 -18.94 2.27 -2.83
C GLY A 198 -19.26 3.31 -1.75
N ILE A 199 -19.26 2.93 -0.47
CA ILE A 199 -19.47 3.84 0.65
C ILE A 199 -18.23 4.74 0.81
N TYR A 200 -17.02 4.19 0.76
CA TYR A 200 -15.78 4.97 0.87
C TYR A 200 -15.66 5.99 -0.26
N GLU A 201 -16.00 5.59 -1.48
CA GLU A 201 -16.05 6.49 -2.64
C GLU A 201 -17.07 7.62 -2.44
N THR A 202 -18.25 7.29 -1.96
CA THR A 202 -19.31 8.27 -1.67
C THR A 202 -18.85 9.29 -0.61
N LEU A 203 -18.25 8.82 0.48
CA LEU A 203 -17.73 9.70 1.54
C LEU A 203 -16.63 10.64 1.02
N LYS A 204 -15.71 10.14 0.21
CA LYS A 204 -14.69 10.95 -0.48
C LYS A 204 -15.34 12.04 -1.32
N ASN A 205 -16.34 11.68 -2.12
CA ASN A 205 -16.98 12.60 -3.05
C ASN A 205 -17.84 13.65 -2.33
N LEU A 206 -18.52 13.28 -1.24
CA LEU A 206 -19.21 14.24 -0.35
C LEU A 206 -18.21 15.21 0.29
N PHE A 207 -17.05 14.72 0.74
CA PHE A 207 -16.01 15.59 1.27
C PHE A 207 -15.50 16.56 0.21
N GLY A 208 -15.19 16.09 -1.01
CA GLY A 208 -14.78 16.94 -2.12
C GLY A 208 -15.83 17.97 -2.52
N ALA A 209 -17.10 17.56 -2.62
CA ALA A 209 -18.22 18.48 -2.88
C ALA A 209 -18.37 19.51 -1.75
N GLY A 210 -18.20 19.09 -0.49
CA GLY A 210 -18.20 19.97 0.67
C GLY A 210 -17.12 21.05 0.59
N ILE A 211 -15.91 20.70 0.15
CA ILE A 211 -14.84 21.68 -0.10
C ILE A 211 -15.29 22.70 -1.15
N ILE A 212 -15.83 22.24 -2.29
CA ILE A 212 -16.26 23.14 -3.36
C ILE A 212 -17.39 24.05 -2.90
N VAL A 213 -18.37 23.54 -2.16
CA VAL A 213 -19.47 24.35 -1.62
C VAL A 213 -18.95 25.41 -0.62
N TYR A 214 -18.00 25.03 0.21
CA TYR A 214 -17.45 25.94 1.24
C TYR A 214 -16.54 27.02 0.64
N THR A 215 -15.70 26.66 -0.35
CA THR A 215 -14.70 27.58 -0.93
C THR A 215 -15.18 28.27 -2.21
N GLY A 216 -16.24 27.77 -2.84
CA GLY A 216 -16.72 28.19 -4.17
C GLY A 216 -15.90 27.67 -5.34
N ASP A 217 -14.81 26.92 -5.08
CA ASP A 217 -13.89 26.41 -6.11
C ASP A 217 -13.16 25.14 -5.61
N TRP A 218 -12.38 24.52 -6.48
CA TRP A 218 -11.42 23.49 -6.15
C TRP A 218 -10.02 24.11 -6.06
N PHE A 219 -9.73 24.73 -4.91
CA PHE A 219 -8.40 25.25 -4.57
C PHE A 219 -7.79 26.21 -5.63
N GLY A 220 -8.61 27.07 -6.24
CA GLY A 220 -8.15 28.06 -7.22
C GLY A 220 -8.09 27.57 -8.67
N ILE A 221 -8.57 26.35 -8.97
CA ILE A 221 -8.45 25.76 -10.30
C ILE A 221 -9.29 26.50 -11.36
N ALA A 222 -10.46 27.05 -10.99
CA ALA A 222 -11.34 27.73 -11.93
C ALA A 222 -10.73 29.00 -12.52
N ALA A 223 -9.85 29.67 -11.76
CA ALA A 223 -9.11 30.83 -12.25
C ALA A 223 -8.06 30.50 -13.31
N GLN A 224 -7.54 29.26 -13.28
CA GLN A 224 -6.55 28.79 -14.27
C GLN A 224 -7.23 28.08 -15.45
N TYR A 225 -8.28 27.29 -15.15
CA TYR A 225 -8.98 26.44 -16.12
C TYR A 225 -10.49 26.48 -15.86
N ALA A 226 -11.23 27.34 -16.57
CA ALA A 226 -12.68 27.55 -16.36
C ALA A 226 -13.51 26.26 -16.50
N TRP A 227 -13.06 25.29 -17.30
CA TRP A 227 -13.71 24.01 -17.52
C TRP A 227 -13.46 22.99 -16.38
N ALA A 228 -12.43 23.20 -15.55
CA ALA A 228 -11.98 22.19 -14.61
C ALA A 228 -12.95 21.95 -13.44
N LEU A 229 -13.58 23.02 -12.92
CA LEU A 229 -14.56 22.86 -11.84
C LEU A 229 -15.79 22.04 -12.26
N PRO A 230 -16.45 22.29 -13.41
CA PRO A 230 -17.49 21.39 -13.92
C PRO A 230 -17.00 19.95 -14.15
N ALA A 231 -15.76 19.78 -14.64
CA ALA A 231 -15.20 18.45 -14.84
C ALA A 231 -14.97 17.70 -13.52
N ILE A 232 -14.49 18.38 -12.47
CA ILE A 232 -14.34 17.79 -11.13
C ILE A 232 -15.70 17.39 -10.56
N LEU A 233 -16.72 18.26 -10.63
CA LEU A 233 -18.06 17.93 -10.17
C LEU A 233 -18.65 16.74 -10.92
N GLY A 234 -18.48 16.70 -12.25
CA GLY A 234 -18.85 15.55 -13.07
C GLY A 234 -18.12 14.27 -12.65
N TYR A 235 -16.81 14.35 -12.40
CA TYR A 235 -16.04 13.22 -11.88
C TYR A 235 -16.55 12.73 -10.53
N LEU A 236 -16.79 13.62 -9.56
CA LEU A 236 -17.31 13.24 -8.23
C LEU A 236 -18.65 12.49 -8.35
N PHE A 237 -19.53 12.96 -9.22
CA PHE A 237 -20.82 12.31 -9.46
C PHE A 237 -20.66 10.95 -10.15
N VAL A 238 -19.95 10.90 -11.27
CA VAL A 238 -19.78 9.69 -12.07
C VAL A 238 -19.01 8.61 -11.27
N SER A 239 -17.96 9.00 -10.53
CA SER A 239 -17.17 8.05 -9.76
C SER A 239 -17.99 7.41 -8.63
N THR A 240 -18.91 8.16 -7.99
CA THR A 240 -19.85 7.58 -7.02
C THR A 240 -20.70 6.49 -7.65
N LEU A 241 -21.32 6.78 -8.81
CA LEU A 241 -22.21 5.82 -9.48
C LEU A 241 -21.46 4.57 -9.96
N VAL A 242 -20.35 4.78 -10.67
CA VAL A 242 -19.58 3.67 -11.25
C VAL A 242 -19.02 2.77 -10.14
N THR A 243 -18.42 3.34 -9.10
CA THR A 243 -17.86 2.54 -8.00
C THR A 243 -18.94 1.81 -7.23
N ALA A 244 -20.10 2.43 -6.99
CA ALA A 244 -21.23 1.76 -6.33
C ALA A 244 -21.75 0.56 -7.14
N VAL A 245 -21.90 0.71 -8.47
CA VAL A 245 -22.32 -0.38 -9.36
C VAL A 245 -21.30 -1.52 -9.36
N LEU A 246 -20.02 -1.20 -9.50
CA LEU A 246 -18.95 -2.21 -9.53
C LEU A 246 -18.82 -2.94 -8.20
N ALA A 247 -18.90 -2.24 -7.07
CA ALA A 247 -18.87 -2.84 -5.73
C ALA A 247 -20.07 -3.78 -5.51
N TRP A 248 -21.26 -3.35 -5.97
CA TRP A 248 -22.46 -4.18 -5.90
C TRP A 248 -22.36 -5.44 -6.76
N ASP A 249 -21.83 -5.33 -7.96
CA ASP A 249 -21.64 -6.47 -8.84
C ASP A 249 -20.65 -7.49 -8.27
N GLN A 250 -19.52 -7.03 -7.71
CA GLN A 250 -18.58 -7.89 -6.98
C GLN A 250 -19.27 -8.61 -5.81
N TYR A 251 -20.01 -7.88 -4.97
CA TYR A 251 -20.75 -8.46 -3.85
C TYR A 251 -21.72 -9.56 -4.27
N LYS A 252 -22.50 -9.32 -5.34
CA LYS A 252 -23.41 -10.34 -5.88
C LYS A 252 -22.68 -11.59 -6.35
N ASN A 253 -21.56 -11.42 -7.04
CA ASN A 253 -20.76 -12.53 -7.55
C ASN A 253 -20.18 -13.39 -6.42
N GLU A 254 -19.73 -12.75 -5.32
CA GLU A 254 -19.29 -13.47 -4.12
C GLU A 254 -20.41 -14.24 -3.44
N MET A 255 -21.59 -13.64 -3.30
CA MET A 255 -22.76 -14.29 -2.69
C MET A 255 -23.21 -15.48 -3.52
N ASN A 256 -23.22 -15.37 -4.84
CA ASN A 256 -23.59 -16.47 -5.75
C ASN A 256 -22.55 -17.60 -5.75
N ALA A 257 -21.28 -17.30 -5.50
CA ALA A 257 -20.20 -18.29 -5.38
C ALA A 257 -20.21 -19.07 -4.04
N ARG A 258 -21.00 -18.64 -3.03
CA ARG A 258 -21.18 -19.27 -1.70
C ARG A 258 -22.61 -19.79 -1.49
N PRO A 259 -23.12 -20.74 -2.29
CA PRO A 259 -24.55 -21.11 -2.23
C PRO A 259 -24.99 -21.84 -0.95
N ASP A 260 -24.11 -22.48 -0.15
CA ASP A 260 -24.55 -23.52 0.79
C ASP A 260 -23.99 -23.47 2.23
N THR A 261 -23.49 -22.33 2.74
CA THR A 261 -22.94 -22.31 4.12
C THR A 261 -23.78 -21.52 5.16
N ILE A 262 -25.01 -21.13 4.83
CA ILE A 262 -25.85 -20.32 5.77
C ILE A 262 -27.07 -21.11 6.30
N ILE A 263 -27.20 -22.41 6.05
CA ILE A 263 -28.26 -23.23 6.68
C ILE A 263 -27.65 -24.49 7.28
N SER A 264 -27.06 -24.37 8.43
CA SER A 264 -26.92 -25.47 9.39
C SER A 264 -26.64 -24.93 10.79
#